data_09f6f0835a1306c8b4b6b876364e8919
#
_entry.id   09f6f0835a1306c8b4b6b876364e8919
#
_cell.length_a   1.000
_cell.length_b   1.000
_cell.length_c   1.000
_cell.angle_alpha   90.00
_cell.angle_beta   90.00
_cell.angle_gamma   90.00
#
_symmetry.space_group_name_H-M   'P 1'
#
loop_
_entity.id
_entity.type
_entity.pdbx_description
1 polymer ?
#
loop_
_entity_poly.entity_id
_entity_poly.type
_entity_poly.pdbx_seq_one_letter_code
_entity_poly.pdbx_strand_id
1 'polypeptide(L)'
;LLNNMNIKTKLGLSDYLKSETMVIDDILIKAPQSDNLYVIGCGEISESPAEILMSHKLKILFHELKKRFDYVIVDTSPIGHVADAFTLAEYADSSIYLVRYNYTNKADLAIFEEICENRRLINPMIVFNDAKKENKNAYRYGGYAYPG
;
A
#
# COMPACT_ATOMS: atom_id res chain seq x y z
N LEU A 1 3.13 -0.28 -11.68
CA LEU A 1 4.03 0.70 -11.04
C LEU A 1 5.42 0.65 -11.68
N LEU A 2 6.15 -0.47 -11.61
CA LEU A 2 7.54 -0.61 -12.09
C LEU A 2 7.74 -0.22 -13.56
N ASN A 3 6.83 -0.61 -14.46
CA ASN A 3 6.90 -0.26 -15.88
C ASN A 3 6.85 1.26 -16.10
N ASN A 4 6.01 1.97 -15.34
CA ASN A 4 5.91 3.43 -15.42
C ASN A 4 7.15 4.13 -14.89
N MET A 5 7.94 3.45 -14.07
CA MET A 5 9.21 3.94 -13.52
C MET A 5 10.44 3.49 -14.35
N ASN A 6 10.23 2.79 -15.46
CA ASN A 6 11.30 2.17 -16.27
C ASN A 6 12.21 1.22 -15.48
N ILE A 7 11.67 0.60 -14.43
CA ILE A 7 12.39 -0.38 -13.62
C ILE A 7 12.11 -1.78 -14.14
N LYS A 8 13.16 -2.50 -14.52
CA LYS A 8 13.11 -3.91 -14.91
C LYS A 8 13.81 -4.72 -13.84
N THR A 9 13.08 -5.62 -13.20
CA THR A 9 13.64 -6.61 -12.29
C THR A 9 13.04 -7.97 -12.57
N LYS A 10 13.83 -9.02 -12.36
CA LYS A 10 13.36 -10.40 -12.38
C LYS A 10 13.08 -10.90 -10.97
N LEU A 11 13.78 -10.34 -9.97
CA LEU A 11 13.65 -10.71 -8.57
C LEU A 11 12.77 -9.71 -7.83
N GLY A 12 12.06 -10.19 -6.81
CA GLY A 12 11.19 -9.35 -5.99
C GLY A 12 10.77 -10.03 -4.69
N LEU A 13 9.67 -9.54 -4.12
CA LEU A 13 9.18 -9.99 -2.83
C LEU A 13 8.95 -11.50 -2.75
N SER A 14 8.29 -12.08 -3.75
CA SER A 14 8.00 -13.52 -3.78
C SER A 14 9.26 -14.37 -3.76
N ASP A 15 10.29 -13.96 -4.51
CA ASP A 15 11.56 -14.68 -4.58
C ASP A 15 12.29 -14.61 -3.24
N TYR A 16 12.32 -13.43 -2.63
CA TYR A 16 12.92 -13.23 -1.31
C TYR A 16 12.23 -14.08 -0.23
N LEU A 17 10.89 -14.10 -0.22
CA LEU A 17 10.14 -14.82 0.80
C LEU A 17 10.25 -16.34 0.67
N LYS A 18 10.47 -16.87 -0.54
CA LYS A 18 10.69 -18.29 -0.82
C LYS A 18 12.14 -18.74 -0.58
N SER A 19 13.11 -17.85 -0.71
CA SER A 19 14.53 -18.20 -0.64
C SER A 19 15.06 -18.15 0.80
N GLU A 20 15.83 -19.15 1.20
CA GLU A 20 16.51 -19.15 2.50
C GLU A 20 17.80 -18.31 2.51
N THR A 21 18.39 -18.04 1.34
CA THR A 21 19.70 -17.40 1.22
C THR A 21 19.64 -15.95 0.73
N MET A 22 18.55 -15.54 0.08
CA MET A 22 18.41 -14.20 -0.48
C MET A 22 18.30 -13.16 0.61
N VAL A 23 19.01 -12.04 0.44
CA VAL A 23 18.98 -10.89 1.34
C VAL A 23 18.14 -9.75 0.74
N ILE A 24 17.78 -8.77 1.58
CA ILE A 24 16.90 -7.66 1.17
C ILE A 24 17.53 -6.82 0.04
N ASP A 25 18.84 -6.66 0.07
CA ASP A 25 19.56 -5.87 -0.93
C ASP A 25 19.53 -6.50 -2.34
N ASP A 26 19.22 -7.80 -2.46
CA ASP A 26 19.05 -8.49 -3.74
C ASP A 26 17.76 -8.06 -4.48
N ILE A 27 16.77 -7.58 -3.73
CA ILE A 27 15.44 -7.17 -4.26
C ILE A 27 15.18 -5.67 -4.16
N LEU A 28 16.03 -4.93 -3.46
CA LEU A 28 15.87 -3.50 -3.23
C LEU A 28 16.51 -2.70 -4.38
N ILE A 29 15.69 -2.05 -5.18
CA ILE A 29 16.13 -1.36 -6.40
C ILE A 29 16.02 0.15 -6.19
N LYS A 30 17.13 0.87 -6.38
CA LYS A 30 17.12 2.33 -6.40
C LYS A 30 16.37 2.81 -7.64
N ALA A 31 15.38 3.65 -7.45
CA ALA A 31 14.59 4.21 -8.54
C ALA A 31 15.35 5.35 -9.25
N PRO A 32 15.32 5.42 -10.58
CA PRO A 32 16.06 6.45 -11.33
C PRO A 32 15.51 7.87 -11.14
N GLN A 33 14.28 8.00 -10.61
CA GLN A 33 13.60 9.27 -10.42
C GLN A 33 14.09 10.07 -9.21
N SER A 34 14.70 9.40 -8.21
CA SER A 34 15.16 10.07 -6.99
C SER A 34 16.23 9.24 -6.28
N ASP A 35 17.19 9.92 -5.69
CA ASP A 35 18.25 9.29 -4.91
C ASP A 35 17.76 8.61 -3.63
N ASN A 36 16.62 9.04 -3.10
CA ASN A 36 16.05 8.55 -1.86
C ASN A 36 14.86 7.62 -2.08
N LEU A 37 14.60 7.20 -3.32
CA LEU A 37 13.49 6.31 -3.64
C LEU A 37 14.01 4.93 -4.00
N TYR A 38 13.49 3.93 -3.29
CA TYR A 38 13.77 2.52 -3.55
C TYR A 38 12.47 1.77 -3.78
N VAL A 39 12.52 0.71 -4.56
CA VAL A 39 11.34 -0.08 -4.93
C VAL A 39 11.67 -1.56 -4.84
N ILE A 40 10.73 -2.33 -4.31
CA ILE A 40 10.72 -3.79 -4.35
C ILE A 40 9.59 -4.22 -5.29
N GLY A 41 9.91 -5.03 -6.28
CA GLY A 41 8.92 -5.62 -7.19
C GLY A 41 8.21 -6.81 -6.56
N CYS A 42 7.15 -7.30 -7.21
CA CYS A 42 6.45 -8.51 -6.76
C CYS A 42 7.30 -9.78 -6.92
N GLY A 43 8.21 -9.81 -7.91
CA GLY A 43 8.96 -11.01 -8.27
C GLY A 43 8.14 -11.98 -9.12
N GLU A 44 8.49 -13.26 -9.08
CA GLU A 44 7.77 -14.30 -9.80
C GLU A 44 6.36 -14.50 -9.25
N ILE A 45 5.38 -14.61 -10.17
CA ILE A 45 3.99 -14.85 -9.79
C ILE A 45 3.87 -16.23 -9.17
N SER A 46 3.37 -16.29 -7.94
CA SER A 46 3.16 -17.55 -7.23
C SER A 46 1.76 -18.08 -7.42
N GLU A 47 1.63 -19.41 -7.43
CA GLU A 47 0.32 -20.09 -7.40
C GLU A 47 -0.38 -19.94 -6.03
N SER A 48 0.38 -19.71 -4.95
CA SER A 48 -0.14 -19.54 -3.59
C SER A 48 0.38 -18.26 -2.94
N PRO A 49 -0.06 -17.06 -3.37
CA PRO A 49 0.43 -15.79 -2.82
C PRO A 49 0.21 -15.65 -1.31
N ALA A 50 -0.96 -16.07 -0.81
CA ALA A 50 -1.29 -15.98 0.61
C ALA A 50 -0.34 -16.78 1.50
N GLU A 51 0.05 -18.00 1.09
CA GLU A 51 0.99 -18.83 1.85
C GLU A 51 2.38 -18.17 1.94
N ILE A 52 2.84 -17.55 0.85
CA ILE A 52 4.13 -16.86 0.83
C ILE A 52 4.13 -15.69 1.80
N LEU A 53 3.05 -14.94 1.90
CA LEU A 53 2.92 -13.82 2.83
C LEU A 53 2.87 -14.26 4.30
N MET A 54 2.60 -15.54 4.59
CA MET A 54 2.70 -16.09 5.95
C MET A 54 4.14 -16.41 6.36
N SER A 55 5.13 -16.23 5.48
CA SER A 55 6.54 -16.47 5.80
C SER A 55 7.03 -15.55 6.91
N HIS A 56 7.80 -16.11 7.88
CA HIS A 56 8.47 -15.35 8.92
C HIS A 56 9.42 -14.27 8.37
N LYS A 57 9.92 -14.45 7.14
CA LYS A 57 10.78 -13.48 6.45
C LYS A 57 10.05 -12.16 6.15
N LEU A 58 8.72 -12.18 6.05
CA LEU A 58 7.96 -10.94 5.88
C LEU A 58 8.12 -10.01 7.08
N LYS A 59 8.08 -10.54 8.29
CA LYS A 59 8.32 -9.78 9.51
C LYS A 59 9.74 -9.20 9.56
N ILE A 60 10.73 -10.00 9.17
CA ILE A 60 12.13 -9.55 9.09
C ILE A 60 12.27 -8.42 8.07
N LEU A 61 11.66 -8.57 6.90
CA LEU A 61 11.67 -7.55 5.85
C LEU A 61 11.14 -6.20 6.36
N PHE A 62 9.93 -6.18 6.94
CA PHE A 62 9.34 -4.94 7.44
C PHE A 62 10.18 -4.31 8.57
N HIS A 63 10.73 -5.12 9.47
CA HIS A 63 11.59 -4.64 10.52
C HIS A 63 12.85 -3.94 9.97
N GLU A 64 13.49 -4.53 8.97
CA GLU A 64 14.68 -3.94 8.34
C GLU A 64 14.34 -2.73 7.47
N LEU A 65 13.24 -2.74 6.73
CA LEU A 65 12.80 -1.59 5.95
C LEU A 65 12.48 -0.38 6.84
N LYS A 66 11.80 -0.59 7.98
CA LYS A 66 11.49 0.48 8.95
C LYS A 66 12.74 1.08 9.61
N LYS A 67 13.87 0.36 9.65
CA LYS A 67 15.14 0.91 10.12
C LYS A 67 15.88 1.74 9.07
N ARG A 68 15.69 1.40 7.79
CA ARG A 68 16.44 1.99 6.67
C ARG A 68 15.73 3.20 6.05
N PHE A 69 14.41 3.28 6.17
CA PHE A 69 13.59 4.27 5.47
C PHE A 69 12.63 4.97 6.42
N ASP A 70 12.46 6.29 6.21
CA ASP A 70 11.50 7.11 6.94
C ASP A 70 10.05 6.72 6.60
N TYR A 71 9.81 6.29 5.37
CA TYR A 71 8.50 5.87 4.86
C TYR A 71 8.61 4.56 4.09
N VAL A 72 7.75 3.61 4.42
CA VAL A 72 7.56 2.36 3.68
C VAL A 72 6.13 2.33 3.17
N ILE A 73 5.96 2.39 1.86
CA ILE A 73 4.64 2.37 1.21
C ILE A 73 4.41 0.99 0.60
N VAL A 74 3.30 0.36 0.95
CA VAL A 74 2.91 -0.95 0.43
C VAL A 74 1.71 -0.78 -0.49
N ASP A 75 1.88 -1.08 -1.78
CA ASP A 75 0.81 -1.11 -2.77
C ASP A 75 0.17 -2.50 -2.79
N THR A 76 -1.13 -2.57 -2.56
CA THR A 76 -1.88 -3.82 -2.46
C THR A 76 -3.02 -3.89 -3.47
N SER A 77 -3.47 -5.10 -3.77
CA SER A 77 -4.72 -5.31 -4.51
C SER A 77 -5.93 -4.77 -3.73
N PRO A 78 -7.03 -4.41 -4.44
CA PRO A 78 -8.25 -3.95 -3.77
C PRO A 78 -8.76 -4.96 -2.74
N ILE A 79 -9.09 -4.47 -1.55
CA ILE A 79 -9.46 -5.29 -0.37
C ILE A 79 -10.64 -6.22 -0.62
N GLY A 80 -11.55 -5.88 -1.54
CA GLY A 80 -12.71 -6.71 -1.87
C GLY A 80 -12.39 -8.04 -2.59
N HIS A 81 -11.16 -8.23 -3.05
CA HIS A 81 -10.80 -9.36 -3.89
C HIS A 81 -9.76 -10.32 -3.27
N VAL A 82 -8.92 -9.86 -2.34
CA VAL A 82 -7.80 -10.69 -1.82
C VAL A 82 -7.53 -10.41 -0.34
N ALA A 83 -7.26 -11.47 0.42
CA ALA A 83 -6.95 -11.39 1.85
C ALA A 83 -5.55 -10.78 2.15
N ASP A 84 -4.70 -10.65 1.13
CA ASP A 84 -3.30 -10.24 1.24
C ASP A 84 -3.12 -8.88 1.94
N ALA A 85 -4.03 -7.92 1.65
CA ALA A 85 -4.00 -6.60 2.24
C ALA A 85 -4.13 -6.64 3.78
N PHE A 86 -4.90 -7.58 4.34
CA PHE A 86 -5.05 -7.73 5.79
C PHE A 86 -3.79 -8.29 6.44
N THR A 87 -3.15 -9.28 5.80
CA THR A 87 -1.87 -9.83 6.27
C THR A 87 -0.79 -8.75 6.29
N LEU A 88 -0.73 -7.91 5.26
CA LEU A 88 0.23 -6.81 5.17
C LEU A 88 -0.10 -5.67 6.14
N ALA A 89 -1.38 -5.43 6.45
CA ALA A 89 -1.82 -4.38 7.36
C ALA A 89 -1.28 -4.56 8.79
N GLU A 90 -0.99 -5.79 9.22
CA GLU A 90 -0.39 -6.07 10.54
C GLU A 90 0.99 -5.41 10.71
N TYR A 91 1.69 -5.11 9.61
CA TYR A 91 3.01 -4.47 9.61
C TYR A 91 2.93 -2.94 9.40
N ALA A 92 1.76 -2.42 9.07
CA ALA A 92 1.56 -1.01 8.79
C ALA A 92 1.29 -0.19 10.06
N ASP A 93 1.64 1.08 10.04
CA ASP A 93 1.30 2.03 11.11
C ASP A 93 -0.02 2.77 10.80
N SER A 94 -0.38 2.81 9.51
CA SER A 94 -1.63 3.37 8.98
C SER A 94 -2.02 2.69 7.69
N SER A 95 -3.31 2.70 7.38
CA SER A 95 -3.86 2.16 6.13
C SER A 95 -4.61 3.23 5.36
N ILE A 96 -4.40 3.30 4.05
CA ILE A 96 -5.09 4.24 3.17
C ILE A 96 -6.06 3.47 2.28
N TYR A 97 -7.34 3.80 2.37
CA TYR A 97 -8.36 3.33 1.46
C TYR A 97 -8.60 4.36 0.36
N LEU A 98 -8.26 3.99 -0.89
CA LEU A 98 -8.33 4.89 -2.01
C LEU A 98 -9.72 4.85 -2.66
N VAL A 99 -10.45 5.95 -2.59
CA VAL A 99 -11.75 6.15 -3.24
C VAL A 99 -11.56 7.02 -4.47
N ARG A 100 -12.09 6.60 -5.62
CA ARG A 100 -12.00 7.35 -6.87
C ARG A 100 -13.36 7.91 -7.29
N TYR A 101 -13.39 9.20 -7.62
CA TYR A 101 -14.58 9.88 -8.12
C TYR A 101 -15.14 9.21 -9.37
N ASN A 102 -16.46 9.01 -9.43
CA ASN A 102 -17.19 8.34 -10.52
C ASN A 102 -16.73 6.91 -10.83
N TYR A 103 -15.98 6.26 -9.94
CA TYR A 103 -15.52 4.88 -10.13
C TYR A 103 -15.89 4.00 -8.93
N THR A 104 -15.53 4.41 -7.72
CA THR A 104 -15.84 3.68 -6.50
C THR A 104 -17.35 3.78 -6.21
N ASN A 105 -18.02 2.66 -6.08
CA ASN A 105 -19.45 2.61 -5.83
C ASN A 105 -19.78 2.58 -4.32
N LYS A 106 -21.06 2.72 -3.98
CA LYS A 106 -21.50 2.72 -2.59
C LYS A 106 -21.30 1.38 -1.89
N ALA A 107 -21.36 0.27 -2.62
CA ALA A 107 -21.15 -1.06 -2.05
C ALA A 107 -19.69 -1.24 -1.61
N ASP A 108 -18.72 -0.68 -2.36
CA ASP A 108 -17.31 -0.70 -1.99
C ASP A 108 -17.06 0.10 -0.70
N LEU A 109 -17.79 1.21 -0.50
CA LEU A 109 -17.71 2.00 0.73
C LEU A 109 -18.32 1.26 1.94
N ALA A 110 -19.39 0.50 1.75
CA ALA A 110 -19.96 -0.34 2.79
C ALA A 110 -19.00 -1.44 3.25
N ILE A 111 -18.24 -2.03 2.32
CA ILE A 111 -17.17 -2.99 2.65
C ILE A 111 -16.11 -2.31 3.52
N PHE A 112 -15.73 -1.08 3.20
CA PHE A 112 -14.75 -0.34 4.00
C PHE A 112 -15.27 -0.04 5.42
N GLU A 113 -16.55 0.33 5.55
CA GLU A 113 -17.20 0.54 6.85
C GLU A 113 -17.15 -0.74 7.71
N GLU A 114 -17.54 -1.88 7.16
CA GLU A 114 -17.45 -3.18 7.83
C GLU A 114 -16.02 -3.53 8.27
N ILE A 115 -15.02 -3.25 7.42
CA ILE A 115 -13.60 -3.47 7.73
C ILE A 115 -13.16 -2.61 8.91
N CYS A 116 -13.61 -1.34 8.99
CA CYS A 116 -13.31 -0.44 10.09
C CYS A 116 -13.98 -0.89 11.40
N GLU A 117 -15.26 -1.26 11.36
CA GLU A 117 -15.99 -1.76 12.52
C GLU A 117 -15.34 -3.03 13.11
N ASN A 118 -14.89 -3.93 12.23
CA ASN A 118 -14.17 -5.15 12.62
C ASN A 118 -12.70 -4.93 12.97
N ARG A 119 -12.20 -3.69 12.95
CA ARG A 119 -10.80 -3.30 13.25
C ARG A 119 -9.75 -4.09 12.49
N ARG A 120 -10.04 -4.43 11.22
CA ARG A 120 -9.15 -5.23 10.38
C ARG A 120 -8.00 -4.43 9.76
N LEU A 121 -8.05 -3.10 9.84
CA LEU A 121 -7.00 -2.20 9.39
C LEU A 121 -6.51 -1.32 10.53
N ILE A 122 -5.23 -0.97 10.51
CA ILE A 122 -4.63 -0.08 11.49
C ILE A 122 -4.76 1.36 11.01
N ASN A 123 -5.33 2.22 11.87
CA ASN A 123 -5.52 3.66 11.61
C ASN A 123 -6.01 3.94 10.18
N PRO A 124 -7.17 3.40 9.77
CA PRO A 124 -7.66 3.53 8.40
C PRO A 124 -8.03 4.98 8.07
N MET A 125 -7.59 5.44 6.90
CA MET A 125 -7.89 6.76 6.35
C MET A 125 -8.45 6.61 4.93
N ILE A 126 -9.35 7.52 4.53
CA ILE A 126 -9.85 7.59 3.15
C ILE A 126 -9.11 8.70 2.40
N VAL A 127 -8.61 8.37 1.22
CA VAL A 127 -8.11 9.34 0.25
C VAL A 127 -9.05 9.37 -0.95
N PHE A 128 -9.60 10.54 -1.25
CA PHE A 128 -10.48 10.74 -2.39
C PHE A 128 -9.69 11.24 -3.60
N ASN A 129 -9.54 10.37 -4.58
CA ASN A 129 -8.76 10.61 -5.79
C ASN A 129 -9.65 11.05 -6.96
N ASP A 130 -9.05 11.72 -7.95
CA ASP A 130 -9.70 12.14 -9.20
C ASP A 130 -10.90 13.08 -8.98
N ALA A 131 -10.90 13.82 -7.86
CA ALA A 131 -11.93 14.78 -7.55
C ALA A 131 -11.87 15.97 -8.52
N LYS A 132 -12.94 16.22 -9.28
CA LYS A 132 -13.03 17.41 -10.12
C LYS A 132 -13.23 18.63 -9.23
N LYS A 133 -12.43 19.67 -9.44
CA LYS A 133 -12.74 21.02 -8.93
C LYS A 133 -14.00 21.52 -9.62
N GLU A 134 -15.16 21.27 -9.06
CA GLU A 134 -16.35 22.03 -9.44
C GLU A 134 -16.19 23.49 -8.98
N ASN A 135 -16.68 24.42 -9.80
CA ASN A 135 -16.56 25.86 -9.68
C ASN A 135 -16.57 26.37 -8.23
N LYS A 136 -15.69 27.33 -7.94
CA LYS A 136 -15.40 27.97 -6.64
C LYS A 136 -16.62 28.49 -5.83
N ASN A 137 -17.83 28.36 -6.32
CA ASN A 137 -19.03 28.87 -5.68
C ASN A 137 -19.82 27.85 -4.85
N ALA A 138 -19.46 26.55 -4.86
CA ALA A 138 -20.22 25.50 -4.17
C ALA A 138 -19.72 25.16 -2.75
N TYR A 139 -18.52 25.58 -2.37
CA TYR A 139 -17.96 25.28 -1.05
C TYR A 139 -17.91 26.55 -0.15
N ARG A 140 -19.11 27.05 0.20
CA ARG A 140 -19.27 28.04 1.27
C ARG A 140 -19.91 27.39 2.50
N TYR A 141 -19.36 26.26 2.95
CA TYR A 141 -19.75 25.62 4.20
C TYR A 141 -18.50 25.26 5.02
N GLY A 142 -18.41 25.89 6.21
CA GLY A 142 -17.51 25.45 7.28
C GLY A 142 -16.16 26.16 7.37
N GLY A 143 -16.13 27.50 7.32
CA GLY A 143 -14.98 28.25 7.83
C GLY A 143 -14.99 28.21 9.37
N TYR A 144 -14.30 27.24 9.99
CA TYR A 144 -13.89 27.39 11.38
C TYR A 144 -12.65 28.28 11.38
N ALA A 145 -12.86 29.58 11.67
CA ALA A 145 -11.79 30.47 12.04
C ALA A 145 -11.35 30.09 13.47
N TYR A 146 -10.11 29.70 13.64
CA TYR A 146 -9.49 29.67 14.95
C TYR A 146 -9.23 31.14 15.38
N PRO A 147 -9.73 31.61 16.53
CA PRO A 147 -9.30 32.88 17.10
C PRO A 147 -7.83 32.71 17.58
N GLY A 148 -6.99 33.71 17.22
CA GLY A 148 -5.60 33.84 17.65
C GLY A 148 -5.43 34.13 19.14
#